data_e5732a39b47e7e31a0f5ccd599e47e0b
#
_entry.id   e5732a39b47e7e31a0f5ccd599e47e0b
#
_cell.length_a   1.000
_cell.length_b   1.000
_cell.length_c   1.000
_cell.angle_alpha   90.00
_cell.angle_beta   90.00
_cell.angle_gamma   90.00
#
_symmetry.space_group_name_H-M   'P 1'
#
loop_
_entity.id
_entity.type
_entity.pdbx_description
1 polymer ?
#
loop_
_entity_poly.entity_id
_entity_poly.type
_entity_poly.pdbx_seq_one_letter_code
_entity_poly.pdbx_strand_id
1 'polypeptide(L)'
;VDGGLAYADGCGTCDEDKTNDCVQDCTETWGGTAAVDACGTCAAEGEACAPNTVIAVTPDQYFTESSWILVDGDSNEVAAGGFESTDTFTATLELPDGDYCFTMADSYGDGGTTGTISLNSTEYYAWAANDYTTGAEFCFTIDSTCFASAEGAVLDACGVCDADMSNNCVVDCNGVPEGDAVADLCGTCDNDATNDCTGYTVAVAFTADQYFDEIAWGILDADNNVLAQGT
;
A
#
# COMPACT_ATOMS: atom_id res chain seq x y z
N VAL A 1 -22.20 63.74 -13.00
CA VAL A 1 -21.77 62.80 -11.96
C VAL A 1 -21.38 61.52 -12.70
N ASP A 2 -20.09 61.37 -12.98
CA ASP A 2 -19.57 60.16 -13.61
C ASP A 2 -19.84 59.00 -12.66
N GLY A 3 -20.65 58.04 -13.10
CA GLY A 3 -20.85 56.79 -12.36
C GLY A 3 -19.57 56.00 -12.41
N GLY A 4 -18.72 56.14 -11.38
CA GLY A 4 -17.56 55.31 -11.22
C GLY A 4 -17.92 53.82 -11.27
N LEU A 5 -17.05 53.01 -11.86
CA LEU A 5 -17.19 51.56 -11.94
C LEU A 5 -16.63 50.85 -10.69
N ALA A 6 -16.29 51.64 -9.64
CA ALA A 6 -15.79 51.09 -8.40
C ALA A 6 -16.80 50.15 -7.76
N TYR A 7 -16.34 48.98 -7.36
CA TYR A 7 -17.11 48.00 -6.61
C TYR A 7 -16.33 47.60 -5.36
N ALA A 8 -17.01 47.14 -4.33
CA ALA A 8 -16.40 46.64 -3.11
C ALA A 8 -15.97 45.19 -3.32
N ASP A 9 -14.69 44.90 -3.09
CA ASP A 9 -14.16 43.52 -3.01
C ASP A 9 -14.54 42.84 -1.70
N GLY A 10 -14.17 41.57 -1.57
CA GLY A 10 -14.46 40.79 -0.36
C GLY A 10 -13.73 41.24 0.90
N CYS A 11 -12.67 42.10 0.78
CA CYS A 11 -11.93 42.71 1.89
C CYS A 11 -12.41 44.11 2.25
N GLY A 12 -13.40 44.64 1.55
CA GLY A 12 -14.00 45.94 1.81
C GLY A 12 -13.28 47.10 1.12
N THR A 13 -12.32 46.86 0.21
CA THR A 13 -11.76 47.86 -0.65
C THR A 13 -12.75 48.20 -1.76
N CYS A 14 -12.95 49.47 -2.03
CA CYS A 14 -13.87 49.92 -3.04
C CYS A 14 -13.12 50.76 -4.11
N ASP A 15 -12.72 50.12 -5.20
CA ASP A 15 -12.08 50.76 -6.32
C ASP A 15 -12.38 50.05 -7.66
N GLU A 16 -11.64 50.38 -8.73
CA GLU A 16 -11.76 49.76 -10.05
C GLU A 16 -10.62 48.81 -10.35
N ASP A 17 -9.68 48.60 -9.41
CA ASP A 17 -8.48 47.80 -9.58
C ASP A 17 -8.70 46.34 -9.15
N LYS A 18 -9.01 45.51 -10.12
CA LYS A 18 -9.18 44.05 -9.89
C LYS A 18 -7.91 43.29 -9.48
N THR A 19 -6.76 43.96 -9.55
CA THR A 19 -5.48 43.29 -9.20
C THR A 19 -5.23 43.25 -7.70
N ASN A 20 -5.97 44.07 -6.94
CA ASN A 20 -5.93 44.08 -5.47
C ASN A 20 -7.15 43.39 -4.83
N ASP A 21 -8.07 42.85 -5.63
CA ASP A 21 -9.23 42.13 -5.13
C ASP A 21 -8.79 40.95 -4.26
N CYS A 22 -9.38 40.85 -3.07
CA CYS A 22 -9.18 39.67 -2.23
C CYS A 22 -9.84 38.44 -2.82
N VAL A 23 -9.18 37.32 -2.69
CA VAL A 23 -9.74 35.99 -2.89
C VAL A 23 -9.99 35.33 -1.53
N GLN A 24 -10.94 34.43 -1.45
CA GLN A 24 -11.11 33.58 -0.29
C GLN A 24 -10.01 32.53 -0.29
N ASP A 25 -9.47 32.25 0.88
CA ASP A 25 -8.62 31.08 1.09
C ASP A 25 -9.45 29.80 1.25
N CYS A 26 -8.82 28.65 1.44
CA CYS A 26 -9.52 27.38 1.57
C CYS A 26 -10.36 27.25 2.87
N THR A 27 -10.22 28.15 3.83
CA THR A 27 -11.09 28.29 5.03
C THR A 27 -12.26 29.24 4.80
N GLU A 28 -12.49 29.69 3.54
CA GLU A 28 -13.48 30.70 3.17
C GLU A 28 -13.22 32.09 3.80
N THR A 29 -12.00 32.34 4.27
CA THR A 29 -11.59 33.65 4.82
C THR A 29 -11.14 34.57 3.69
N TRP A 30 -11.79 35.74 3.54
CA TRP A 30 -11.40 36.75 2.56
C TRP A 30 -10.01 37.36 2.87
N GLY A 31 -9.09 37.28 1.90
CA GLY A 31 -7.70 37.73 2.08
C GLY A 31 -6.90 36.86 3.03
N GLY A 32 -7.39 35.66 3.38
CA GLY A 32 -6.65 34.69 4.15
C GLY A 32 -5.47 34.09 3.38
N THR A 33 -4.58 33.42 4.11
CA THR A 33 -3.35 32.79 3.57
C THR A 33 -3.38 31.27 3.68
N ALA A 34 -4.48 30.68 4.17
CA ALA A 34 -4.61 29.24 4.21
C ALA A 34 -4.64 28.66 2.79
N ALA A 35 -3.88 27.60 2.57
CA ALA A 35 -3.79 26.91 1.30
C ALA A 35 -4.12 25.42 1.49
N VAL A 36 -4.65 24.79 0.46
CA VAL A 36 -4.77 23.33 0.47
C VAL A 36 -3.36 22.78 0.35
N ASP A 37 -2.95 22.01 1.34
CA ASP A 37 -1.64 21.36 1.37
C ASP A 37 -1.56 20.15 0.42
N ALA A 38 -0.42 19.45 0.39
CA ALA A 38 -0.23 18.27 -0.47
C ALA A 38 -1.13 17.08 -0.09
N CYS A 39 -1.70 17.10 1.11
CA CYS A 39 -2.62 16.07 1.62
C CYS A 39 -4.10 16.43 1.39
N GLY A 40 -4.40 17.53 0.69
CA GLY A 40 -5.75 17.99 0.45
C GLY A 40 -6.38 18.74 1.63
N THR A 41 -5.67 18.95 2.74
CA THR A 41 -6.17 19.63 3.93
C THR A 41 -5.95 21.12 3.83
N CYS A 42 -6.95 21.90 4.20
CA CYS A 42 -6.80 23.36 4.30
C CYS A 42 -6.04 23.75 5.59
N ALA A 43 -4.80 24.13 5.47
CA ALA A 43 -3.92 24.47 6.58
C ALA A 43 -3.39 25.91 6.49
N ALA A 44 -2.94 26.47 7.60
CA ALA A 44 -2.26 27.75 7.61
C ALA A 44 -0.96 27.69 6.78
N GLU A 45 -0.57 28.80 6.16
CA GLU A 45 0.64 28.86 5.34
C GLU A 45 1.87 28.37 6.13
N GLY A 46 2.51 27.30 5.63
CA GLY A 46 3.72 26.70 6.22
C GLY A 46 3.46 25.61 7.27
N GLU A 47 2.21 25.24 7.53
CA GLU A 47 1.93 23.99 8.23
C GLU A 47 2.08 22.83 7.25
N ALA A 48 2.98 21.90 7.58
CA ALA A 48 3.14 20.66 6.84
C ALA A 48 1.97 19.71 7.17
N CYS A 49 1.61 18.87 6.22
CA CYS A 49 0.69 17.77 6.47
C CYS A 49 1.17 16.94 7.67
N ALA A 50 0.26 16.52 8.51
CA ALA A 50 0.62 15.50 9.48
C ALA A 50 0.81 14.16 8.75
N PRO A 51 1.82 13.35 9.12
CA PRO A 51 1.98 12.02 8.56
C PRO A 51 0.69 11.21 8.70
N ASN A 52 0.18 10.70 7.59
CA ASN A 52 -1.06 9.92 7.57
C ASN A 52 -0.81 8.42 7.41
N THR A 53 0.42 8.02 7.06
CA THR A 53 0.79 6.64 6.82
C THR A 53 2.09 6.28 7.53
N VAL A 54 2.07 5.21 8.28
CA VAL A 54 3.26 4.63 8.92
C VAL A 54 3.38 3.18 8.49
N ILE A 55 4.50 2.83 7.86
CA ILE A 55 4.84 1.45 7.47
C ILE A 55 6.01 1.00 8.34
N ALA A 56 5.82 -0.02 9.16
CA ALA A 56 6.85 -0.59 10.00
C ALA A 56 7.11 -2.04 9.57
N VAL A 57 8.36 -2.38 9.27
CA VAL A 57 8.77 -3.71 8.83
C VAL A 57 9.94 -4.19 9.68
N THR A 58 9.83 -5.38 10.23
CA THR A 58 10.92 -6.04 10.95
C THR A 58 11.35 -7.25 10.12
N PRO A 59 12.51 -7.17 9.45
CA PRO A 59 13.07 -8.31 8.71
C PRO A 59 13.70 -9.33 9.66
N ASP A 60 13.87 -10.52 9.16
CA ASP A 60 14.60 -11.58 9.84
C ASP A 60 16.13 -11.46 9.69
N GLN A 61 16.87 -12.53 10.02
CA GLN A 61 18.32 -12.56 9.91
C GLN A 61 18.84 -12.48 8.46
N TYR A 62 17.99 -12.75 7.46
CA TYR A 62 18.32 -12.72 6.03
C TYR A 62 17.79 -11.44 5.35
N PHE A 63 17.80 -10.33 6.06
CA PHE A 63 17.25 -9.04 5.66
C PHE A 63 17.68 -8.56 4.27
N THR A 64 18.82 -9.01 3.73
CA THR A 64 19.29 -8.64 2.38
C THR A 64 18.50 -9.32 1.25
N GLU A 65 17.69 -10.32 1.54
CA GLU A 65 16.84 -11.02 0.58
C GLU A 65 15.51 -10.28 0.38
N SER A 66 15.14 -9.46 1.35
CA SER A 66 13.87 -8.73 1.35
C SER A 66 14.03 -7.32 0.81
N SER A 67 13.01 -6.89 0.07
CA SER A 67 12.87 -5.52 -0.44
C SER A 67 11.40 -5.11 -0.45
N TRP A 68 11.16 -3.81 -0.59
CA TRP A 68 9.81 -3.27 -0.63
C TRP A 68 9.70 -2.13 -1.63
N ILE A 69 8.48 -1.92 -2.11
CA ILE A 69 8.12 -0.80 -2.96
C ILE A 69 6.71 -0.32 -2.59
N LEU A 70 6.51 0.99 -2.61
CA LEU A 70 5.20 1.64 -2.54
C LEU A 70 4.95 2.33 -3.87
N VAL A 71 3.83 2.04 -4.49
CA VAL A 71 3.38 2.67 -5.74
C VAL A 71 2.04 3.37 -5.54
N ASP A 72 1.78 4.40 -6.35
CA ASP A 72 0.46 5.04 -6.43
C ASP A 72 -0.50 4.27 -7.37
N GLY A 73 -1.75 4.71 -7.48
CA GLY A 73 -2.78 4.10 -8.31
C GLY A 73 -2.47 4.09 -9.81
N ASP A 74 -1.53 4.91 -10.27
CA ASP A 74 -1.01 4.93 -11.65
C ASP A 74 0.25 4.06 -11.81
N SER A 75 0.63 3.29 -10.78
CA SER A 75 1.83 2.46 -10.69
C SER A 75 3.16 3.24 -10.74
N ASN A 76 3.16 4.53 -10.36
CA ASN A 76 4.39 5.27 -10.20
C ASN A 76 5.00 4.95 -8.82
N GLU A 77 6.32 4.77 -8.79
CA GLU A 77 7.06 4.58 -7.54
C GLU A 77 6.97 5.83 -6.65
N VAL A 78 6.44 5.66 -5.45
CA VAL A 78 6.42 6.68 -4.39
C VAL A 78 7.65 6.53 -3.50
N ALA A 79 7.96 5.31 -3.11
CA ALA A 79 9.12 4.97 -2.31
C ALA A 79 9.49 3.50 -2.51
N ALA A 80 10.76 3.16 -2.37
CA ALA A 80 11.24 1.79 -2.41
C ALA A 80 12.51 1.62 -1.57
N GLY A 81 12.84 0.38 -1.18
CA GLY A 81 14.06 0.11 -0.46
C GLY A 81 14.27 -1.37 -0.12
N GLY A 82 15.38 -1.60 0.56
CA GLY A 82 15.71 -2.86 1.22
C GLY A 82 16.04 -2.60 2.69
N PHE A 83 16.60 -3.60 3.36
CA PHE A 83 16.92 -3.51 4.77
C PHE A 83 18.44 -3.65 4.98
N GLU A 84 18.97 -2.93 5.99
CA GLU A 84 20.40 -2.92 6.31
C GLU A 84 20.72 -3.72 7.60
N SER A 85 19.70 -4.07 8.37
CA SER A 85 19.80 -4.83 9.62
C SER A 85 18.49 -5.56 9.92
N THR A 86 18.49 -6.32 11.02
CA THR A 86 17.26 -6.94 11.56
C THR A 86 16.44 -5.98 12.44
N ASP A 87 16.84 -4.72 12.56
CA ASP A 87 16.07 -3.72 13.29
C ASP A 87 14.80 -3.34 12.52
N THR A 88 13.77 -2.97 13.25
CA THR A 88 12.53 -2.50 12.62
C THR A 88 12.80 -1.23 11.81
N PHE A 89 12.58 -1.32 10.51
CA PHE A 89 12.50 -0.17 9.62
C PHE A 89 11.15 0.52 9.78
N THR A 90 11.13 1.84 9.77
CA THR A 90 9.88 2.61 9.82
C THR A 90 9.91 3.72 8.79
N ALA A 91 8.98 3.68 7.85
CA ALA A 91 8.67 4.80 6.97
C ALA A 91 7.46 5.56 7.53
N THR A 92 7.61 6.87 7.67
CA THR A 92 6.52 7.77 8.06
C THR A 92 6.28 8.71 6.89
N LEU A 93 5.11 8.60 6.26
CA LEU A 93 4.81 9.22 4.98
C LEU A 93 3.59 10.15 5.11
N GLU A 94 3.64 11.21 4.31
CA GLU A 94 2.53 12.11 4.04
C GLU A 94 2.09 11.85 2.60
N LEU A 95 1.02 11.08 2.44
CA LEU A 95 0.52 10.69 1.12
C LEU A 95 -0.69 11.54 0.75
N PRO A 96 -0.75 12.13 -0.45
CA PRO A 96 -1.96 12.73 -1.00
C PRO A 96 -3.13 11.76 -1.08
N ASP A 97 -4.35 12.27 -1.23
CA ASP A 97 -5.53 11.46 -1.49
C ASP A 97 -5.31 10.60 -2.75
N GLY A 98 -5.63 9.33 -2.66
CA GLY A 98 -5.44 8.37 -3.74
C GLY A 98 -5.24 6.95 -3.27
N ASP A 99 -5.11 6.05 -4.24
CA ASP A 99 -4.87 4.63 -4.01
C ASP A 99 -3.38 4.33 -4.01
N TYR A 100 -2.96 3.42 -3.16
CA TYR A 100 -1.56 3.02 -2.99
C TYR A 100 -1.46 1.52 -2.77
N CYS A 101 -0.40 0.90 -3.29
CA CYS A 101 -0.07 -0.50 -3.01
C CYS A 101 1.37 -0.61 -2.49
N PHE A 102 1.52 -1.18 -1.31
CA PHE A 102 2.79 -1.54 -0.71
C PHE A 102 3.07 -3.01 -0.96
N THR A 103 4.19 -3.31 -1.63
CA THR A 103 4.60 -4.67 -1.96
C THR A 103 5.88 -5.02 -1.23
N MET A 104 5.86 -6.13 -0.50
CA MET A 104 7.05 -6.81 -0.01
C MET A 104 7.49 -7.87 -1.02
N ALA A 105 8.78 -7.99 -1.23
CA ALA A 105 9.37 -9.06 -2.04
C ALA A 105 10.50 -9.75 -1.27
N ASP A 106 10.55 -11.06 -1.39
CA ASP A 106 11.62 -11.90 -0.86
C ASP A 106 12.24 -12.71 -2.00
N SER A 107 13.55 -12.53 -2.22
CA SER A 107 14.27 -13.13 -3.34
C SER A 107 14.62 -14.59 -3.14
N TYR A 108 14.67 -15.07 -1.89
CA TYR A 108 14.89 -16.49 -1.59
C TYR A 108 13.58 -17.28 -1.61
N GLY A 109 12.49 -16.67 -1.19
CA GLY A 109 11.15 -17.23 -1.31
C GLY A 109 10.69 -18.00 -0.08
N ASP A 110 11.17 -17.65 1.12
CA ASP A 110 10.76 -18.26 2.40
C ASP A 110 10.07 -17.25 3.34
N GLY A 111 9.85 -16.00 2.88
CA GLY A 111 9.17 -14.95 3.64
C GLY A 111 10.10 -14.24 4.61
N GLY A 112 9.79 -14.30 5.92
CA GLY A 112 10.72 -13.87 6.97
C GLY A 112 10.50 -12.46 7.52
N THR A 113 9.69 -11.58 6.90
CA THR A 113 9.41 -10.27 7.48
C THR A 113 8.08 -10.26 8.22
N THR A 114 8.02 -9.45 9.28
CA THR A 114 6.77 -9.07 9.93
C THR A 114 6.58 -7.57 9.81
N GLY A 115 5.35 -7.09 9.80
CA GLY A 115 5.14 -5.65 9.74
C GLY A 115 3.71 -5.21 9.91
N THR A 116 3.55 -3.89 9.88
CA THR A 116 2.26 -3.21 9.98
C THR A 116 2.20 -2.02 9.04
N ILE A 117 1.00 -1.72 8.55
CA ILE A 117 0.67 -0.46 7.90
C ILE A 117 -0.39 0.21 8.76
N SER A 118 -0.11 1.43 9.23
CA SER A 118 -1.05 2.24 9.97
C SER A 118 -1.45 3.46 9.15
N LEU A 119 -2.76 3.71 9.05
CA LEU A 119 -3.34 4.87 8.38
C LEU A 119 -4.04 5.72 9.45
N ASN A 120 -3.84 7.04 9.40
CA ASN A 120 -4.44 7.97 10.35
C ASN A 120 -4.29 7.52 11.82
N SER A 121 -3.10 6.98 12.18
CA SER A 121 -2.76 6.42 13.49
C SER A 121 -3.49 5.12 13.87
N THR A 122 -4.26 4.52 12.96
CA THR A 122 -4.94 3.24 13.15
C THR A 122 -4.18 2.14 12.41
N GLU A 123 -3.90 1.01 13.04
CA GLU A 123 -3.32 -0.16 12.38
C GLU A 123 -4.32 -0.70 11.36
N TYR A 124 -3.96 -0.66 10.08
CA TYR A 124 -4.82 -1.05 8.97
C TYR A 124 -4.49 -2.45 8.44
N TYR A 125 -3.18 -2.77 8.33
CA TYR A 125 -2.69 -4.10 8.00
C TYR A 125 -1.62 -4.53 8.99
N ALA A 126 -1.59 -5.84 9.28
CA ALA A 126 -0.49 -6.51 9.96
C ALA A 126 -0.23 -7.85 9.29
N TRP A 127 1.04 -8.25 9.15
CA TRP A 127 1.44 -9.55 8.61
C TRP A 127 2.51 -10.20 9.46
N ALA A 128 2.53 -11.53 9.43
CA ALA A 128 3.54 -12.37 10.07
C ALA A 128 4.50 -12.96 9.05
N ALA A 129 5.66 -13.44 9.51
CA ALA A 129 6.75 -13.94 8.68
C ALA A 129 6.35 -15.08 7.72
N ASN A 130 5.29 -15.83 8.05
CA ASN A 130 4.82 -16.97 7.27
C ASN A 130 3.56 -16.68 6.43
N ASP A 131 3.11 -15.41 6.39
CA ASP A 131 1.91 -15.05 5.64
C ASP A 131 2.17 -14.96 4.13
N TYR A 132 3.44 -14.94 3.73
CA TYR A 132 3.85 -14.97 2.34
C TYR A 132 5.16 -15.75 2.17
N THR A 133 5.52 -16.04 0.92
CA THR A 133 6.79 -16.65 0.55
C THR A 133 7.62 -15.70 -0.31
N THR A 134 7.28 -15.53 -1.59
CA THR A 134 8.03 -14.69 -2.52
C THR A 134 7.65 -13.21 -2.49
N GLY A 135 6.49 -12.88 -1.91
CA GLY A 135 6.02 -11.50 -1.78
C GLY A 135 4.58 -11.40 -1.31
N ALA A 136 4.24 -10.22 -0.80
CA ALA A 136 2.88 -9.85 -0.39
C ALA A 136 2.60 -8.42 -0.85
N GLU A 137 1.36 -8.14 -1.21
CA GLU A 137 0.89 -6.82 -1.62
C GLU A 137 -0.25 -6.37 -0.70
N PHE A 138 -0.20 -5.11 -0.27
CA PHE A 138 -1.15 -4.48 0.62
C PHE A 138 -1.60 -3.16 0.00
N CYS A 139 -2.83 -3.10 -0.51
CA CYS A 139 -3.37 -1.89 -1.12
C CYS A 139 -4.31 -1.17 -0.16
N PHE A 140 -4.26 0.17 -0.17
CA PHE A 140 -5.06 1.03 0.70
C PHE A 140 -5.36 2.36 0.00
N THR A 141 -6.38 3.06 0.48
CA THR A 141 -6.76 4.38 -0.02
C THR A 141 -6.51 5.44 1.04
N ILE A 142 -5.89 6.54 0.68
CA ILE A 142 -5.80 7.75 1.48
C ILE A 142 -6.97 8.66 1.10
N ASP A 143 -7.80 9.01 2.08
CA ASP A 143 -8.92 9.93 1.94
C ASP A 143 -8.91 10.91 3.13
N SER A 144 -8.43 12.11 2.88
CA SER A 144 -8.32 13.16 3.90
C SER A 144 -9.68 13.57 4.48
N THR A 145 -10.75 13.44 3.71
CA THR A 145 -12.11 13.75 4.18
C THR A 145 -12.60 12.68 5.15
N CYS A 146 -12.24 11.41 4.90
CA CYS A 146 -12.47 10.32 5.82
C CYS A 146 -11.66 10.52 7.10
N PHE A 147 -10.37 10.77 7.01
CA PHE A 147 -9.50 10.99 8.18
C PHE A 147 -9.96 12.14 9.05
N ALA A 148 -10.53 13.20 8.47
CA ALA A 148 -11.09 14.34 9.20
C ALA A 148 -12.45 14.04 9.85
N SER A 149 -13.15 12.97 9.47
CA SER A 149 -14.49 12.66 9.96
C SER A 149 -14.52 12.19 11.41
N ALA A 150 -13.51 11.44 11.83
CA ALA A 150 -13.32 10.98 13.20
C ALA A 150 -11.85 10.60 13.45
N GLU A 151 -11.41 10.66 14.73
CA GLU A 151 -10.08 10.19 15.13
C GLU A 151 -9.93 8.69 14.79
N GLY A 152 -8.89 8.36 14.04
CA GLY A 152 -8.60 7.00 13.60
C GLY A 152 -9.48 6.48 12.47
N ALA A 153 -10.37 7.30 11.88
CA ALA A 153 -11.17 6.86 10.75
C ALA A 153 -10.29 6.58 9.52
N VAL A 154 -10.59 5.50 8.83
CA VAL A 154 -9.98 5.10 7.57
C VAL A 154 -11.07 4.64 6.60
N LEU A 155 -10.82 4.82 5.30
CA LEU A 155 -11.74 4.35 4.26
C LEU A 155 -11.40 2.89 3.96
N ASP A 156 -12.36 2.00 4.13
CA ASP A 156 -12.21 0.60 3.77
C ASP A 156 -12.49 0.32 2.28
N ALA A 157 -12.24 -0.89 1.83
CA ALA A 157 -12.43 -1.29 0.44
C ALA A 157 -13.90 -1.29 -0.02
N CYS A 158 -14.88 -1.22 0.90
CA CYS A 158 -16.31 -1.04 0.61
C CYS A 158 -16.74 0.43 0.54
N GLY A 159 -15.82 1.38 0.78
CA GLY A 159 -16.12 2.80 0.84
C GLY A 159 -16.78 3.24 2.15
N VAL A 160 -16.68 2.46 3.22
CA VAL A 160 -17.11 2.85 4.56
C VAL A 160 -15.98 3.57 5.26
N CYS A 161 -16.29 4.72 5.84
CA CYS A 161 -15.32 5.56 6.53
C CYS A 161 -15.63 5.55 8.02
N ASP A 162 -14.87 4.80 8.80
CA ASP A 162 -14.98 4.79 10.26
C ASP A 162 -13.68 4.29 10.93
N ALA A 163 -13.68 4.18 12.25
CA ALA A 163 -12.54 3.69 13.03
C ALA A 163 -12.74 2.22 13.48
N ASP A 164 -13.77 1.54 13.01
CA ASP A 164 -14.08 0.16 13.40
C ASP A 164 -13.48 -0.83 12.41
N MET A 165 -12.23 -1.22 12.61
CA MET A 165 -11.52 -2.16 11.76
C MET A 165 -12.18 -3.56 11.72
N SER A 166 -13.15 -3.86 12.59
CA SER A 166 -13.82 -5.16 12.62
C SER A 166 -14.88 -5.32 11.53
N ASN A 167 -15.33 -4.22 10.94
CA ASN A 167 -16.29 -4.18 9.83
C ASN A 167 -15.62 -3.94 8.47
N ASN A 168 -14.29 -3.79 8.43
CA ASN A 168 -13.58 -3.54 7.18
C ASN A 168 -13.80 -4.67 6.19
N CYS A 169 -14.17 -4.28 4.98
CA CYS A 169 -14.21 -5.21 3.86
C CYS A 169 -12.81 -5.65 3.46
N VAL A 170 -12.68 -6.90 3.10
CA VAL A 170 -11.55 -7.39 2.33
C VAL A 170 -11.95 -7.48 0.85
N VAL A 171 -11.02 -7.22 -0.04
CA VAL A 171 -11.21 -7.47 -1.47
C VAL A 171 -10.77 -8.90 -1.77
N ASP A 172 -11.46 -9.55 -2.69
CA ASP A 172 -11.01 -10.84 -3.23
C ASP A 172 -9.82 -10.65 -4.19
N CYS A 173 -9.27 -11.72 -4.70
CA CYS A 173 -8.14 -11.68 -5.62
C CYS A 173 -8.45 -11.01 -6.98
N ASN A 174 -9.71 -10.72 -7.31
CA ASN A 174 -10.13 -9.91 -8.45
C ASN A 174 -10.34 -8.44 -8.08
N GLY A 175 -10.08 -8.05 -6.82
CA GLY A 175 -10.31 -6.69 -6.33
C GLY A 175 -11.79 -6.38 -6.06
N VAL A 176 -12.64 -7.39 -5.91
CA VAL A 176 -14.07 -7.20 -5.61
C VAL A 176 -14.26 -7.15 -4.10
N PRO A 177 -14.80 -6.03 -3.54
CA PRO A 177 -15.14 -5.95 -2.13
C PRO A 177 -16.09 -7.07 -1.71
N GLU A 178 -15.78 -7.74 -0.60
CA GLU A 178 -16.52 -8.92 -0.10
C GLU A 178 -16.70 -10.03 -1.15
N GLY A 179 -15.85 -10.08 -2.17
CA GLY A 179 -15.83 -11.14 -3.15
C GLY A 179 -15.39 -12.47 -2.54
N ASP A 180 -15.76 -13.58 -3.19
CA ASP A 180 -15.47 -14.94 -2.75
C ASP A 180 -14.41 -15.65 -3.61
N ALA A 181 -13.81 -14.93 -4.55
CA ALA A 181 -12.75 -15.46 -5.38
C ALA A 181 -11.45 -15.62 -4.58
N VAL A 182 -10.80 -16.77 -4.75
CA VAL A 182 -9.53 -17.11 -4.10
C VAL A 182 -8.50 -17.39 -5.18
N ALA A 183 -7.28 -16.87 -5.02
CA ALA A 183 -6.19 -17.23 -5.90
C ALA A 183 -5.73 -18.66 -5.60
N ASP A 184 -5.79 -19.52 -6.60
CA ASP A 184 -5.28 -20.88 -6.50
C ASP A 184 -3.75 -20.94 -6.70
N LEU A 185 -3.16 -22.12 -6.50
CA LEU A 185 -1.72 -22.35 -6.70
C LEU A 185 -1.26 -22.21 -8.15
N CYS A 186 -2.17 -22.14 -9.12
CA CYS A 186 -1.89 -21.88 -10.54
C CYS A 186 -1.90 -20.39 -10.88
N GLY A 187 -2.30 -19.53 -9.94
CA GLY A 187 -2.50 -18.10 -10.15
C GLY A 187 -3.84 -17.76 -10.81
N THR A 188 -4.81 -18.70 -10.83
CA THR A 188 -6.18 -18.40 -11.26
C THR A 188 -6.94 -17.82 -10.07
N CYS A 189 -7.61 -16.70 -10.28
CA CYS A 189 -8.45 -16.07 -9.27
C CYS A 189 -9.92 -16.31 -9.61
N ASP A 190 -10.57 -17.23 -8.93
CA ASP A 190 -12.02 -17.49 -9.05
C ASP A 190 -12.57 -18.19 -7.79
N ASN A 191 -13.82 -18.63 -7.82
CA ASN A 191 -14.45 -19.41 -6.76
C ASN A 191 -14.79 -20.84 -7.19
N ASP A 192 -14.15 -21.35 -8.26
CA ASP A 192 -14.39 -22.69 -8.80
C ASP A 192 -13.33 -23.68 -8.30
N ALA A 193 -13.55 -24.25 -7.12
CA ALA A 193 -12.67 -25.27 -6.54
C ALA A 193 -12.43 -26.50 -7.43
N THR A 194 -13.11 -26.63 -8.58
CA THR A 194 -12.91 -27.76 -9.51
C THR A 194 -11.73 -27.56 -10.46
N ASN A 195 -11.29 -26.31 -10.64
CA ASN A 195 -10.11 -25.94 -11.44
C ASN A 195 -8.88 -25.63 -10.58
N ASP A 196 -9.01 -25.64 -9.24
CA ASP A 196 -7.93 -25.38 -8.31
C ASP A 196 -6.76 -26.34 -8.54
N CYS A 197 -5.56 -25.77 -8.64
CA CYS A 197 -4.36 -26.59 -8.64
C CYS A 197 -4.03 -27.10 -7.25
N THR A 198 -3.98 -28.40 -7.11
CA THR A 198 -3.60 -29.07 -5.86
C THR A 198 -2.09 -29.26 -5.70
N GLY A 199 -1.30 -28.71 -6.60
CA GLY A 199 0.17 -28.77 -6.59
C GLY A 199 0.80 -28.46 -7.95
N TYR A 200 2.07 -28.21 -7.95
CA TYR A 200 2.87 -28.02 -9.16
C TYR A 200 3.36 -29.35 -9.70
N THR A 201 3.30 -29.52 -11.03
CA THR A 201 3.97 -30.63 -11.69
C THR A 201 5.39 -30.22 -12.04
N VAL A 202 6.37 -30.80 -11.40
CA VAL A 202 7.78 -30.60 -11.71
C VAL A 202 8.24 -31.71 -12.64
N ALA A 203 8.67 -31.37 -13.84
CA ALA A 203 9.35 -32.29 -14.75
C ALA A 203 10.86 -32.09 -14.62
N VAL A 204 11.55 -33.13 -14.17
CA VAL A 204 13.02 -33.11 -14.07
C VAL A 204 13.58 -33.99 -15.17
N ALA A 205 14.41 -33.41 -16.04
CA ALA A 205 15.08 -34.13 -17.13
C ALA A 205 16.60 -34.15 -16.87
N PHE A 206 17.18 -35.32 -16.88
CA PHE A 206 18.63 -35.54 -16.76
C PHE A 206 19.18 -35.99 -18.10
N THR A 207 20.35 -35.44 -18.46
CA THR A 207 21.17 -35.96 -19.56
C THR A 207 22.43 -36.50 -18.95
N ALA A 208 22.51 -37.82 -18.86
CA ALA A 208 23.68 -38.50 -18.33
C ALA A 208 24.78 -38.59 -19.39
N ASP A 209 26.02 -38.64 -18.97
CA ASP A 209 27.17 -38.98 -19.79
C ASP A 209 27.37 -40.51 -19.90
N GLN A 210 28.58 -40.92 -20.28
CA GLN A 210 28.90 -42.34 -20.44
C GLN A 210 28.97 -43.13 -19.09
N TYR A 211 28.89 -42.41 -17.97
CA TYR A 211 28.97 -42.98 -16.59
C TYR A 211 27.63 -42.82 -15.86
N PHE A 212 26.54 -43.16 -16.53
CA PHE A 212 25.15 -42.95 -16.03
C PHE A 212 24.83 -43.70 -14.74
N ASP A 213 25.62 -44.75 -14.41
CA ASP A 213 25.51 -45.57 -13.20
C ASP A 213 26.14 -44.92 -11.95
N GLU A 214 26.83 -43.78 -12.11
CA GLU A 214 27.40 -43.01 -11.00
C GLU A 214 26.45 -41.91 -10.52
N ILE A 215 25.32 -41.68 -11.19
CA ILE A 215 24.41 -40.57 -10.89
C ILE A 215 23.29 -41.05 -9.96
N ALA A 216 23.17 -40.38 -8.81
CA ALA A 216 22.00 -40.48 -7.93
C ALA A 216 21.35 -39.11 -7.74
N TRP A 217 20.04 -39.07 -7.70
CA TRP A 217 19.30 -37.83 -7.49
C TRP A 217 18.18 -37.99 -6.48
N GLY A 218 17.79 -36.88 -5.85
CA GLY A 218 16.66 -36.83 -4.92
C GLY A 218 15.99 -35.47 -4.98
N ILE A 219 14.67 -35.46 -4.81
CA ILE A 219 13.85 -34.28 -4.56
C ILE A 219 13.39 -34.37 -3.12
N LEU A 220 13.66 -33.33 -2.36
CA LEU A 220 13.31 -33.22 -0.95
C LEU A 220 12.31 -32.06 -0.79
N ASP A 221 11.44 -32.16 0.21
CA ASP A 221 10.65 -31.01 0.66
C ASP A 221 11.47 -30.10 1.62
N ALA A 222 10.86 -29.02 2.08
CA ALA A 222 11.51 -28.06 2.99
C ALA A 222 11.88 -28.68 4.35
N ASP A 223 11.22 -29.79 4.73
CA ASP A 223 11.50 -30.57 5.96
C ASP A 223 12.51 -31.69 5.73
N ASN A 224 13.17 -31.76 4.57
CA ASN A 224 14.10 -32.79 4.12
C ASN A 224 13.48 -34.19 3.98
N ASN A 225 12.15 -34.30 3.78
CA ASN A 225 11.54 -35.57 3.43
C ASN A 225 11.75 -35.85 1.95
N VAL A 226 12.08 -37.07 1.60
CA VAL A 226 12.30 -37.48 0.22
C VAL A 226 10.96 -37.60 -0.50
N LEU A 227 10.74 -36.73 -1.50
CA LEU A 227 9.55 -36.76 -2.36
C LEU A 227 9.75 -37.69 -3.55
N ALA A 228 10.95 -37.72 -4.14
CA ALA A 228 11.34 -38.62 -5.21
C ALA A 228 12.84 -38.83 -5.19
N GLN A 229 13.30 -39.99 -5.67
CA GLN A 229 14.72 -40.30 -5.82
C GLN A 229 14.94 -41.37 -6.89
N GLY A 230 16.16 -41.43 -7.43
CA GLY A 230 16.58 -42.44 -8.39
C GLY A 230 18.09 -42.52 -8.54
N THR A 231 18.52 -43.57 -9.23
CA THR A 231 19.93 -43.83 -9.59
C THR A 231 19.99 -44.12 -11.07
#